data_3c1834f5389413c2704d29049ef098d0
#
_entry.id   3c1834f5389413c2704d29049ef098d0
#
_cell.length_a   1.000
_cell.length_b   1.000
_cell.length_c   1.000
_cell.angle_alpha   90.00
_cell.angle_beta   90.00
_cell.angle_gamma   90.00
#
_symmetry.space_group_name_H-M   'P 1'
#
loop_
_entity.id
_entity.type
_entity.pdbx_description
1 polymer ?
#
loop_
_entity_poly.entity_id
_entity_poly.type
_entity_poly.pdbx_seq_one_letter_code
_entity_poly.pdbx_strand_id
1 'polypeptide(L)'
;GGHRALRRAFELGPAGVLREVTESKLVGRGGAAFPTGRKWEAVAKNVVRPHYLVCNADESEPGTFKDRVLMEEDPFAVIEAMTIAGVTTGCEVGFLYIRGEYPRATARLRSAIEQARTRGLLGDDILGQGGVRFDVELRRGAGAYICGEETAIFNSIEGYRGEPRNKPPFPVQSGVFRKPTVANNVETLVNVLDIVLDGGQAF
;
A
#
# COMPACT_ATOMS: atom_id res chain seq x y z
N GLY A 1 -2.49 -9.69 15.62
CA GLY A 1 -3.01 -8.36 15.86
C GLY A 1 -2.16 -7.50 16.79
N GLY A 2 -2.58 -6.27 17.00
CA GLY A 2 -1.94 -5.32 17.93
C GLY A 2 -0.73 -4.57 17.37
N HIS A 3 -0.62 -4.47 16.07
CA HIS A 3 0.46 -3.75 15.38
C HIS A 3 1.87 -4.23 15.77
N ARG A 4 2.01 -5.53 15.95
CA ARG A 4 3.30 -6.17 16.26
C ARG A 4 4.28 -6.04 15.11
N ALA A 5 3.80 -6.23 13.87
CA ALA A 5 4.63 -6.09 12.68
C ALA A 5 5.13 -4.66 12.50
N LEU A 6 4.30 -3.65 12.75
CA LEU A 6 4.71 -2.24 12.69
C LEU A 6 5.81 -1.93 13.73
N ARG A 7 5.66 -2.40 14.98
CA ARG A 7 6.71 -2.23 16.00
C ARG A 7 8.02 -2.91 15.58
N ARG A 8 7.90 -4.14 15.07
CA ARG A 8 9.07 -4.88 14.57
C ARG A 8 9.71 -4.17 13.37
N ALA A 9 8.91 -3.58 12.48
CA ALA A 9 9.43 -2.78 11.37
C ALA A 9 10.25 -1.57 11.83
N PHE A 10 9.82 -0.89 12.90
CA PHE A 10 10.61 0.20 13.49
C PHE A 10 11.93 -0.29 14.11
N GLU A 11 11.95 -1.47 14.74
CA GLU A 11 13.19 -2.08 15.24
C GLU A 11 14.17 -2.42 14.11
N LEU A 12 13.67 -2.96 13.01
CA LEU A 12 14.48 -3.30 11.83
C LEU A 12 14.97 -2.06 11.07
N GLY A 13 14.18 -0.98 11.12
CA GLY A 13 14.37 0.20 10.28
C GLY A 13 14.02 -0.03 8.82
N PRO A 14 13.89 1.05 8.00
CA PRO A 14 13.49 0.93 6.59
C PRO A 14 14.39 0.01 5.76
N ALA A 15 15.71 0.08 5.94
CA ALA A 15 16.65 -0.79 5.24
C ALA A 15 16.49 -2.26 5.63
N GLY A 16 16.23 -2.54 6.91
CA GLY A 16 15.99 -3.90 7.41
C GLY A 16 14.71 -4.48 6.84
N VAL A 17 13.61 -3.74 6.87
CA VAL A 17 12.34 -4.18 6.28
C VAL A 17 12.49 -4.44 4.78
N LEU A 18 13.16 -3.54 4.05
CA LEU A 18 13.38 -3.70 2.61
C LEU A 18 14.19 -4.97 2.31
N ARG A 19 15.19 -5.29 3.14
CA ARG A 19 15.97 -6.52 3.02
C ARG A 19 15.08 -7.76 3.21
N GLU A 20 14.27 -7.81 4.29
CA GLU A 20 13.38 -8.95 4.55
C GLU A 20 12.37 -9.15 3.40
N VAL A 21 11.76 -8.08 2.89
CA VAL A 21 10.84 -8.15 1.75
C VAL A 21 11.55 -8.62 0.47
N THR A 22 12.81 -8.26 0.29
CA THR A 22 13.59 -8.70 -0.88
C THR A 22 13.97 -10.19 -0.76
N GLU A 23 14.43 -10.62 0.42
CA GLU A 23 14.81 -11.99 0.70
C GLU A 23 13.63 -12.97 0.64
N SER A 24 12.43 -12.52 1.01
CA SER A 24 11.20 -13.32 0.91
C SER A 24 10.80 -13.68 -0.52
N LYS A 25 11.36 -12.97 -1.51
CA LYS A 25 11.00 -13.11 -2.93
C LYS A 25 9.51 -12.89 -3.21
N LEU A 26 8.82 -12.15 -2.33
CA LEU A 26 7.41 -11.81 -2.51
C LEU A 26 7.20 -11.14 -3.87
N VAL A 27 6.30 -11.71 -4.65
CA VAL A 27 5.85 -11.14 -5.93
C VAL A 27 4.44 -10.59 -5.81
N GLY A 28 4.10 -9.63 -6.66
CA GLY A 28 2.77 -9.02 -6.68
C GLY A 28 1.63 -10.03 -6.88
N ARG A 29 0.61 -9.96 -6.05
CA ARG A 29 -0.58 -10.82 -6.06
C ARG A 29 -1.75 -10.23 -6.86
N GLY A 30 -1.52 -9.12 -7.54
CA GLY A 30 -2.51 -8.48 -8.42
C GLY A 30 -2.47 -8.93 -9.88
N GLY A 31 -1.74 -10.01 -10.21
CA GLY A 31 -1.67 -10.62 -11.53
C GLY A 31 -0.34 -10.41 -12.27
N ALA A 32 0.36 -9.30 -12.08
CA ALA A 32 1.61 -9.00 -12.80
C ALA A 32 2.85 -9.73 -12.24
N ALA A 33 2.78 -10.28 -11.04
CA ALA A 33 3.85 -11.02 -10.36
C ALA A 33 5.22 -10.31 -10.33
N PHE A 34 5.25 -8.99 -10.29
CA PHE A 34 6.49 -8.23 -10.22
C PHE A 34 7.11 -8.33 -8.80
N PRO A 35 8.45 -8.47 -8.67
CA PRO A 35 9.11 -8.57 -7.36
C PRO A 35 8.88 -7.32 -6.49
N THR A 36 8.25 -7.50 -5.33
CA THR A 36 7.84 -6.41 -4.45
C THR A 36 9.04 -5.63 -3.91
N GLY A 37 10.10 -6.34 -3.48
CA GLY A 37 11.31 -5.71 -2.97
C GLY A 37 11.98 -4.78 -3.97
N ARG A 38 12.04 -5.16 -5.26
CA ARG A 38 12.59 -4.30 -6.33
C ARG A 38 11.77 -3.02 -6.53
N LYS A 39 10.45 -3.15 -6.48
CA LYS A 39 9.55 -1.99 -6.60
C LYS A 39 9.76 -1.01 -5.45
N TRP A 40 9.82 -1.51 -4.23
CA TRP A 40 10.03 -0.70 -3.03
C TRP A 40 11.41 -0.04 -3.02
N GLU A 41 12.45 -0.79 -3.37
CA GLU A 41 13.82 -0.27 -3.46
C GLU A 41 13.93 0.88 -4.46
N ALA A 42 13.31 0.74 -5.63
CA ALA A 42 13.34 1.76 -6.68
C ALA A 42 12.73 3.09 -6.19
N VAL A 43 11.63 3.05 -5.44
CA VAL A 43 11.02 4.26 -4.88
C VAL A 43 11.82 4.78 -3.69
N ALA A 44 12.25 3.92 -2.76
CA ALA A 44 13.04 4.33 -1.59
C ALA A 44 14.31 5.09 -1.97
N LYS A 45 14.98 4.67 -3.05
CA LYS A 45 16.21 5.30 -3.58
C LYS A 45 15.95 6.54 -4.45
N ASN A 46 14.72 6.82 -4.83
CA ASN A 46 14.41 7.95 -5.69
C ASN A 46 14.57 9.26 -4.92
N VAL A 47 15.29 10.22 -5.49
CA VAL A 47 15.55 11.52 -4.88
C VAL A 47 14.41 12.54 -5.06
N VAL A 48 13.53 12.29 -6.02
CA VAL A 48 12.37 13.16 -6.28
C VAL A 48 11.32 12.96 -5.20
N ARG A 49 10.87 14.03 -4.59
CA ARG A 49 9.87 14.02 -3.52
C ARG A 49 8.60 14.79 -3.93
N PRO A 50 7.45 14.54 -3.28
CA PRO A 50 7.16 13.46 -2.35
C PRO A 50 7.08 12.08 -3.02
N HIS A 51 7.09 10.99 -2.23
CA HIS A 51 6.75 9.65 -2.67
C HIS A 51 5.32 9.30 -2.26
N TYR A 52 4.62 8.51 -3.09
CA TYR A 52 3.27 8.05 -2.80
C TYR A 52 3.17 6.53 -2.76
N LEU A 53 2.30 6.03 -1.90
CA LEU A 53 1.88 4.64 -1.87
C LEU A 53 0.45 4.53 -2.42
N VAL A 54 0.20 3.54 -3.26
CA VAL A 54 -1.16 3.17 -3.69
C VAL A 54 -1.42 1.72 -3.32
N CYS A 55 -2.39 1.52 -2.43
CA CYS A 55 -2.99 0.23 -2.19
C CYS A 55 -4.10 0.01 -3.22
N ASN A 56 -3.84 -0.87 -4.18
CA ASN A 56 -4.82 -1.24 -5.19
C ASN A 56 -5.82 -2.24 -4.60
N ALA A 57 -6.98 -1.73 -4.21
CA ALA A 57 -8.11 -2.49 -3.71
C ALA A 57 -9.29 -2.49 -4.72
N ASP A 58 -9.00 -2.23 -5.99
CA ASP A 58 -9.96 -2.37 -7.09
C ASP A 58 -9.95 -3.80 -7.62
N GLU A 59 -10.60 -4.70 -6.88
CA GLU A 59 -10.74 -6.11 -7.20
C GLU A 59 -11.93 -6.32 -8.13
N SER A 60 -11.69 -6.12 -9.43
CA SER A 60 -12.76 -6.09 -10.45
C SER A 60 -12.83 -7.35 -11.32
N GLU A 61 -11.91 -8.30 -11.16
CA GLU A 61 -11.95 -9.57 -11.88
C GLU A 61 -13.15 -10.41 -11.41
N PRO A 62 -14.03 -10.87 -12.33
CA PRO A 62 -15.20 -11.67 -11.97
C PRO A 62 -14.84 -12.93 -11.17
N GLY A 63 -15.52 -13.15 -10.05
CA GLY A 63 -15.31 -14.31 -9.19
C GLY A 63 -14.12 -14.17 -8.20
N THR A 64 -13.40 -13.06 -8.22
CA THR A 64 -12.29 -12.78 -7.29
C THR A 64 -12.79 -11.93 -6.11
N PHE A 65 -12.54 -12.39 -4.89
CA PHE A 65 -12.94 -11.70 -3.65
C PHE A 65 -11.95 -11.91 -2.48
N LYS A 66 -10.70 -12.28 -2.78
CA LYS A 66 -9.66 -12.47 -1.77
C LYS A 66 -9.31 -11.19 -1.01
N ASP A 67 -9.21 -10.07 -1.72
CA ASP A 67 -8.92 -8.77 -1.13
C ASP A 67 -10.11 -8.22 -0.34
N ARG A 68 -11.33 -8.49 -0.82
CA ARG A 68 -12.56 -8.18 -0.10
C ARG A 68 -12.58 -8.82 1.28
N VAL A 69 -12.25 -10.10 1.38
CA VAL A 69 -12.20 -10.83 2.65
C VAL A 69 -11.21 -10.17 3.61
N LEU A 70 -10.00 -9.86 3.15
CA LEU A 70 -8.98 -9.18 3.97
C LEU A 70 -9.48 -7.83 4.49
N MET A 71 -10.06 -7.02 3.62
CA MET A 71 -10.56 -5.69 3.96
C MET A 71 -11.78 -5.71 4.90
N GLU A 72 -12.61 -6.74 4.80
CA GLU A 72 -13.79 -6.88 5.65
C GLU A 72 -13.49 -7.57 6.97
N GLU A 73 -12.61 -8.55 7.03
CA GLU A 73 -12.37 -9.34 8.24
C GLU A 73 -11.20 -8.80 9.08
N ASP A 74 -10.14 -8.26 8.44
CA ASP A 74 -9.03 -7.61 9.15
C ASP A 74 -8.56 -6.31 8.46
N PRO A 75 -9.39 -5.25 8.49
CA PRO A 75 -9.01 -3.95 7.93
C PRO A 75 -7.78 -3.33 8.61
N PHE A 76 -7.52 -3.68 9.87
CA PHE A 76 -6.34 -3.18 10.60
C PHE A 76 -5.04 -3.76 10.05
N ALA A 77 -5.03 -5.02 9.60
CA ALA A 77 -3.88 -5.61 8.93
C ALA A 77 -3.54 -4.86 7.64
N VAL A 78 -4.55 -4.47 6.87
CA VAL A 78 -4.34 -3.67 5.64
C VAL A 78 -3.70 -2.33 5.97
N ILE A 79 -4.19 -1.61 6.99
CA ILE A 79 -3.65 -0.31 7.40
C ILE A 79 -2.23 -0.46 7.96
N GLU A 80 -1.97 -1.46 8.80
CA GLU A 80 -0.64 -1.77 9.34
C GLU A 80 0.36 -2.03 8.21
N ALA A 81 0.00 -2.85 7.23
CA ALA A 81 0.83 -3.18 6.08
C ALA A 81 1.13 -1.94 5.21
N MET A 82 0.13 -1.10 4.97
CA MET A 82 0.32 0.17 4.26
C MET A 82 1.28 1.09 5.02
N THR A 83 1.17 1.17 6.33
CA THR A 83 2.05 2.01 7.17
C THR A 83 3.50 1.53 7.08
N ILE A 84 3.73 0.21 7.19
CA ILE A 84 5.06 -0.38 7.04
C ILE A 84 5.64 -0.07 5.65
N ALA A 85 4.85 -0.28 4.59
CA ALA A 85 5.27 0.01 3.23
C ALA A 85 5.60 1.50 3.03
N GLY A 86 4.75 2.40 3.54
CA GLY A 86 4.93 3.84 3.45
C GLY A 86 6.20 4.31 4.13
N VAL A 87 6.39 3.94 5.38
CA VAL A 87 7.59 4.30 6.15
C VAL A 87 8.87 3.72 5.52
N THR A 88 8.82 2.47 5.04
CA THR A 88 9.96 1.80 4.42
C THR A 88 10.39 2.47 3.12
N THR A 89 9.45 2.95 2.32
CA THR A 89 9.72 3.54 1.00
C THR A 89 9.81 5.07 1.02
N GLY A 90 9.65 5.68 2.20
CA GLY A 90 9.70 7.12 2.38
C GLY A 90 8.48 7.85 1.80
N CYS A 91 7.34 7.18 1.72
CA CYS A 91 6.06 7.79 1.37
C CYS A 91 5.46 8.50 2.60
N GLU A 92 4.85 9.66 2.38
CA GLU A 92 4.13 10.38 3.44
C GLU A 92 2.62 10.17 3.37
N VAL A 93 2.10 9.82 2.18
CA VAL A 93 0.68 9.58 1.93
C VAL A 93 0.51 8.27 1.17
N GLY A 94 -0.44 7.47 1.65
CA GLY A 94 -0.94 6.28 0.97
C GLY A 94 -2.39 6.48 0.51
N PHE A 95 -2.67 6.19 -0.75
CA PHE A 95 -4.04 6.13 -1.28
C PHE A 95 -4.53 4.69 -1.26
N LEU A 96 -5.57 4.43 -0.48
CA LEU A 96 -6.29 3.16 -0.52
C LEU A 96 -7.43 3.29 -1.52
N TYR A 97 -7.24 2.76 -2.72
CA TYR A 97 -8.21 2.86 -3.80
C TYR A 97 -9.08 1.61 -3.83
N ILE A 98 -10.36 1.76 -3.45
CA ILE A 98 -11.32 0.68 -3.35
C ILE A 98 -12.46 0.86 -4.35
N ARG A 99 -12.92 -0.25 -4.95
CA ARG A 99 -14.08 -0.23 -5.83
C ARG A 99 -15.37 0.14 -5.09
N GLY A 100 -16.26 0.85 -5.80
CA GLY A 100 -17.51 1.36 -5.23
C GLY A 100 -18.49 0.29 -4.75
N GLU A 101 -18.37 -0.94 -5.27
CA GLU A 101 -19.24 -2.08 -5.01
C GLU A 101 -18.93 -2.81 -3.69
N TYR A 102 -17.91 -2.37 -2.94
CA TYR A 102 -17.55 -2.91 -1.63
C TYR A 102 -17.91 -1.96 -0.48
N PRO A 103 -19.21 -1.68 -0.22
CA PRO A 103 -19.61 -0.70 0.79
C PRO A 103 -19.23 -1.12 2.22
N ARG A 104 -19.32 -2.42 2.53
CA ARG A 104 -18.95 -2.95 3.85
C ARG A 104 -17.46 -2.81 4.12
N ALA A 105 -16.62 -3.21 3.17
CA ALA A 105 -15.17 -3.03 3.25
C ALA A 105 -14.80 -1.55 3.39
N THR A 106 -15.44 -0.68 2.60
CA THR A 106 -15.23 0.78 2.68
C THR A 106 -15.53 1.33 4.08
N ALA A 107 -16.64 0.93 4.69
CA ALA A 107 -17.01 1.38 6.03
C ALA A 107 -15.99 0.88 7.10
N ARG A 108 -15.59 -0.38 7.02
CA ARG A 108 -14.61 -0.96 7.95
C ARG A 108 -13.23 -0.34 7.81
N LEU A 109 -12.75 -0.13 6.59
CA LEU A 109 -11.47 0.54 6.33
C LEU A 109 -11.48 1.99 6.83
N ARG A 110 -12.57 2.74 6.61
CA ARG A 110 -12.71 4.10 7.13
C ARG A 110 -12.59 4.11 8.64
N SER A 111 -13.33 3.24 9.33
CA SER A 111 -13.25 3.10 10.80
C SER A 111 -11.84 2.71 11.26
N ALA A 112 -11.17 1.81 10.56
CA ALA A 112 -9.80 1.39 10.89
C ALA A 112 -8.80 2.54 10.74
N ILE A 113 -8.90 3.35 9.68
CA ILE A 113 -8.07 4.54 9.46
C ILE A 113 -8.26 5.55 10.60
N GLU A 114 -9.51 5.87 10.96
CA GLU A 114 -9.81 6.80 12.04
C GLU A 114 -9.27 6.32 13.38
N GLN A 115 -9.46 5.05 13.71
CA GLN A 115 -8.92 4.45 14.92
C GLN A 115 -7.39 4.42 14.93
N ALA A 116 -6.74 4.16 13.80
CA ALA A 116 -5.29 4.19 13.66
C ALA A 116 -4.73 5.60 13.90
N ARG A 117 -5.39 6.64 13.38
CA ARG A 117 -5.02 8.04 13.66
C ARG A 117 -5.14 8.37 15.13
N THR A 118 -6.26 8.03 15.76
CA THR A 118 -6.51 8.29 17.19
C THR A 118 -5.47 7.62 18.10
N ARG A 119 -4.90 6.50 17.65
CA ARG A 119 -3.90 5.72 18.40
C ARG A 119 -2.45 6.08 18.05
N GLY A 120 -2.22 7.10 17.22
CA GLY A 120 -0.88 7.50 16.79
C GLY A 120 -0.19 6.45 15.89
N LEU A 121 -0.97 5.66 15.14
CA LEU A 121 -0.48 4.67 14.20
C LEU A 121 -0.48 5.19 12.76
N LEU A 122 -1.10 6.35 12.54
CA LEU A 122 -1.11 7.14 11.31
C LEU A 122 -0.98 8.62 11.68
N GLY A 123 -0.57 9.44 10.72
CA GLY A 123 -0.34 10.87 10.89
C GLY A 123 1.11 11.18 11.18
N ASP A 124 1.35 12.20 11.99
CA ASP A 124 2.67 12.62 12.41
C ASP A 124 3.18 11.78 13.59
N ASP A 125 4.50 11.62 13.69
CA ASP A 125 5.17 10.94 14.81
C ASP A 125 4.61 9.55 15.16
N ILE A 126 4.50 8.68 14.14
CA ILE A 126 3.94 7.33 14.27
C ILE A 126 4.64 6.56 15.40
N LEU A 127 3.87 5.96 16.30
CA LEU A 127 4.35 5.27 17.52
C LEU A 127 5.26 6.15 18.39
N GLY A 128 5.12 7.47 18.34
CA GLY A 128 5.96 8.42 19.05
C GLY A 128 7.36 8.60 18.43
N GLN A 129 7.60 8.11 17.24
CA GLN A 129 8.86 8.31 16.51
C GLN A 129 8.86 9.70 15.85
N GLY A 130 9.57 10.64 16.45
CA GLY A 130 9.62 12.03 15.99
C GLY A 130 10.05 12.15 14.53
N GLY A 131 9.22 12.85 13.75
CA GLY A 131 9.45 13.11 12.33
C GLY A 131 9.08 11.97 11.38
N VAL A 132 8.59 10.83 11.89
CA VAL A 132 8.09 9.74 11.04
C VAL A 132 6.61 9.96 10.76
N ARG A 133 6.31 10.31 9.51
CA ARG A 133 4.95 10.63 9.06
C ARG A 133 4.49 9.67 7.97
N PHE A 134 3.26 9.19 8.11
CA PHE A 134 2.51 8.52 7.06
C PHE A 134 1.01 8.58 7.37
N ASP A 135 0.19 8.93 6.38
CA ASP A 135 -1.26 8.91 6.52
C ASP A 135 -1.92 8.21 5.34
N VAL A 136 -3.15 7.74 5.52
CA VAL A 136 -3.92 7.00 4.52
C VAL A 136 -5.16 7.77 4.15
N GLU A 137 -5.33 8.00 2.83
CA GLU A 137 -6.54 8.52 2.23
C GLU A 137 -7.33 7.41 1.54
N LEU A 138 -8.58 7.23 1.94
CA LEU A 138 -9.49 6.31 1.27
C LEU A 138 -10.09 6.96 0.03
N ARG A 139 -9.85 6.36 -1.13
CA ARG A 139 -10.40 6.78 -2.43
C ARG A 139 -11.36 5.72 -2.96
N ARG A 140 -12.58 6.10 -3.29
CA ARG A 140 -13.60 5.21 -3.80
C ARG A 140 -13.70 5.34 -5.31
N GLY A 141 -13.51 4.23 -6.02
CA GLY A 141 -13.70 4.15 -7.47
C GLY A 141 -15.17 4.17 -7.87
N ALA A 142 -15.42 4.52 -9.12
CA ALA A 142 -16.78 4.62 -9.70
C ALA A 142 -17.23 3.34 -10.44
N GLY A 143 -16.55 2.21 -10.23
CA GLY A 143 -16.96 0.91 -10.80
C GLY A 143 -16.41 0.60 -12.19
N ALA A 144 -15.33 1.28 -12.61
CA ALA A 144 -14.68 0.98 -13.89
C ALA A 144 -13.66 -0.17 -13.74
N TYR A 145 -13.84 -1.27 -14.47
CA TYR A 145 -12.92 -2.42 -14.49
C TYR A 145 -11.46 -2.01 -14.80
N ILE A 146 -11.28 -1.07 -15.72
CA ILE A 146 -9.96 -0.58 -16.12
C ILE A 146 -9.15 0.02 -14.96
N CYS A 147 -9.81 0.47 -13.90
CA CYS A 147 -9.16 0.98 -12.70
C CYS A 147 -8.48 -0.12 -11.84
N GLY A 148 -8.53 -1.39 -12.25
CA GLY A 148 -7.64 -2.44 -11.74
C GLY A 148 -6.19 -2.28 -12.22
N GLU A 149 -5.97 -1.60 -13.35
CA GLU A 149 -4.63 -1.25 -13.84
C GLU A 149 -4.07 -0.05 -13.06
N GLU A 150 -2.82 -0.15 -12.57
CA GLU A 150 -2.24 0.82 -11.63
C GLU A 150 -2.23 2.27 -12.15
N THR A 151 -1.94 2.48 -13.44
CA THR A 151 -1.86 3.84 -14.00
C THR A 151 -3.23 4.46 -14.26
N ALA A 152 -4.26 3.65 -14.51
CA ALA A 152 -5.64 4.10 -14.57
C ALA A 152 -6.14 4.56 -13.19
N ILE A 153 -5.72 3.88 -12.11
CA ILE A 153 -5.95 4.33 -10.73
C ILE A 153 -5.34 5.71 -10.51
N PHE A 154 -4.12 5.95 -10.98
CA PHE A 154 -3.46 7.25 -10.79
C PHE A 154 -4.26 8.38 -11.43
N ASN A 155 -4.74 8.19 -12.67
CA ASN A 155 -5.61 9.17 -13.31
C ASN A 155 -6.90 9.40 -12.51
N SER A 156 -7.52 8.34 -12.00
CA SER A 156 -8.72 8.46 -11.17
C SER A 156 -8.46 9.22 -9.86
N ILE A 157 -7.34 8.96 -9.19
CA ILE A 157 -6.94 9.69 -7.96
C ILE A 157 -6.74 11.18 -8.27
N GLU A 158 -6.15 11.50 -9.42
CA GLU A 158 -5.90 12.88 -9.86
C GLU A 158 -7.16 13.60 -10.37
N GLY A 159 -8.31 12.91 -10.44
CA GLY A 159 -9.59 13.48 -10.90
C GLY A 159 -9.80 13.43 -12.41
N TYR A 160 -8.96 12.70 -13.12
CA TYR A 160 -9.12 12.46 -14.55
C TYR A 160 -9.89 11.16 -14.82
N ARG A 161 -10.27 10.97 -16.08
CA ARG A 161 -10.83 9.69 -16.53
C ARG A 161 -9.83 8.56 -16.28
N GLY A 162 -10.29 7.43 -15.77
CA GLY A 162 -9.50 6.25 -15.49
C GLY A 162 -9.03 5.57 -16.77
N GLU A 163 -7.99 6.09 -17.38
CA GLU A 163 -7.35 5.56 -18.58
C GLU A 163 -5.91 5.17 -18.26
N PRO A 164 -5.41 4.03 -18.79
CA PRO A 164 -4.01 3.64 -18.64
C PRO A 164 -3.06 4.69 -19.23
N ARG A 165 -1.91 4.86 -18.59
CA ARG A 165 -0.81 5.70 -19.09
C ARG A 165 0.20 4.84 -19.84
N ASN A 166 0.83 5.42 -20.87
CA ASN A 166 1.94 4.76 -21.53
C ASN A 166 3.13 4.60 -20.59
N LYS A 167 3.81 3.48 -20.70
CA LYS A 167 5.07 3.17 -20.00
C LYS A 167 6.18 3.01 -21.05
N PRO A 168 7.41 3.54 -20.84
CA PRO A 168 7.87 4.40 -19.75
C PRO A 168 7.26 5.83 -19.80
N PRO A 169 7.34 6.61 -18.69
CA PRO A 169 7.97 6.28 -17.40
C PRO A 169 7.15 5.27 -16.59
N PHE A 170 7.87 4.45 -15.80
CA PHE A 170 7.22 3.49 -14.90
C PHE A 170 6.73 4.19 -13.61
N PRO A 171 5.73 3.64 -12.90
CA PRO A 171 5.17 4.23 -11.68
C PRO A 171 6.20 4.60 -10.62
N VAL A 172 7.24 3.78 -10.45
CA VAL A 172 8.34 4.03 -9.51
C VAL A 172 9.16 5.29 -9.84
N GLN A 173 9.04 5.80 -11.07
CA GLN A 173 9.66 7.03 -11.54
C GLN A 173 8.65 8.17 -11.58
N SER A 174 7.45 7.93 -12.12
CA SER A 174 6.40 8.93 -12.34
C SER A 174 5.01 8.28 -12.28
N GLY A 175 4.43 8.21 -11.09
CA GLY A 175 3.09 7.69 -10.81
C GLY A 175 2.07 8.78 -10.52
N VAL A 176 1.45 8.71 -9.34
CA VAL A 176 0.46 9.69 -8.87
C VAL A 176 1.08 11.08 -8.80
N PHE A 177 0.38 12.08 -9.32
CA PHE A 177 0.85 13.48 -9.43
C PHE A 177 2.26 13.61 -10.03
N ARG A 178 2.61 12.69 -10.93
CA ARG A 178 3.92 12.59 -11.59
C ARG A 178 5.09 12.45 -10.62
N LYS A 179 4.85 11.81 -9.48
CA LYS A 179 5.84 11.54 -8.44
C LYS A 179 6.11 10.04 -8.30
N PRO A 180 7.27 9.65 -7.78
CA PRO A 180 7.57 8.24 -7.54
C PRO A 180 6.48 7.59 -6.70
N THR A 181 5.94 6.47 -7.17
CA THR A 181 4.79 5.80 -6.55
C THR A 181 5.02 4.30 -6.45
N VAL A 182 4.79 3.77 -5.24
CA VAL A 182 4.68 2.33 -4.99
C VAL A 182 3.21 1.95 -5.12
N ALA A 183 2.87 1.11 -6.09
CA ALA A 183 1.53 0.54 -6.21
C ALA A 183 1.58 -0.96 -5.90
N ASN A 184 0.82 -1.41 -4.91
CA ASN A 184 0.70 -2.81 -4.52
C ASN A 184 -0.75 -3.21 -4.32
N ASN A 185 -1.06 -4.46 -4.67
CA ASN A 185 -2.33 -5.11 -4.36
C ASN A 185 -2.47 -5.33 -2.84
N VAL A 186 -3.71 -5.42 -2.34
CA VAL A 186 -4.03 -5.62 -0.90
C VAL A 186 -3.34 -6.85 -0.32
N GLU A 187 -3.49 -8.01 -0.95
CA GLU A 187 -2.88 -9.27 -0.49
C GLU A 187 -1.35 -9.16 -0.45
N THR A 188 -0.75 -8.54 -1.47
CA THR A 188 0.70 -8.31 -1.49
C THR A 188 1.16 -7.54 -0.25
N LEU A 189 0.44 -6.49 0.12
CA LEU A 189 0.77 -5.68 1.31
C LEU A 189 0.60 -6.49 2.60
N VAL A 190 -0.50 -7.20 2.76
CA VAL A 190 -0.78 -7.95 4.00
C VAL A 190 0.26 -9.05 4.24
N ASN A 191 0.77 -9.70 3.20
CA ASN A 191 1.87 -10.67 3.33
C ASN A 191 3.17 -10.08 3.93
N VAL A 192 3.37 -8.78 3.83
CA VAL A 192 4.53 -8.10 4.44
C VAL A 192 4.52 -8.22 5.97
N LEU A 193 3.35 -8.35 6.59
CA LEU A 193 3.25 -8.49 8.05
C LEU A 193 3.97 -9.74 8.55
N ASP A 194 3.71 -10.88 7.93
CA ASP A 194 4.35 -12.17 8.27
C ASP A 194 5.86 -12.11 7.95
N ILE A 195 6.23 -11.53 6.81
CA ILE A 195 7.63 -11.35 6.43
C ILE A 195 8.41 -10.53 7.48
N VAL A 196 7.82 -9.46 8.00
CA VAL A 196 8.47 -8.62 9.02
C VAL A 196 8.55 -9.34 10.38
N LEU A 197 7.55 -10.15 10.72
CA LEU A 197 7.49 -10.87 12.00
C LEU A 197 8.43 -12.07 12.02
N ASP A 198 8.40 -12.87 10.96
CA ASP A 198 9.04 -14.20 10.92
C ASP A 198 10.35 -14.20 10.14
N GLY A 199 10.62 -13.14 9.38
CA GLY A 199 11.80 -12.98 8.52
C GLY A 199 11.54 -13.44 7.08
N GLY A 200 12.21 -12.80 6.12
CA GLY A 200 12.02 -13.05 4.70
C GLY A 200 12.40 -14.46 4.24
N GLN A 201 13.31 -15.12 4.94
CA GLN A 201 13.72 -16.49 4.61
C GLN A 201 12.71 -17.55 5.07
N ALA A 202 11.88 -17.21 6.07
CA ALA A 202 10.86 -18.13 6.59
C ALA A 202 9.57 -18.09 5.75
N PHE A 203 9.36 -17.03 4.95
CA PHE A 203 8.20 -16.83 4.08
C PHE A 203 8.33 -17.64 2.78
#